data_609b63bf617dd60f47eb032064be63f7
#
_entry.id   609b63bf617dd60f47eb032064be63f7
#
_cell.length_a   1.000
_cell.length_b   1.000
_cell.length_c   1.000
_cell.angle_alpha   90.00
_cell.angle_beta   90.00
_cell.angle_gamma   90.00
#
_symmetry.space_group_name_H-M   'P 1'
#
loop_
_entity.id
_entity.type
_entity.pdbx_description
1 polymer ?
#
loop_
_entity_poly.entity_id
_entity_poly.type
_entity_poly.pdbx_seq_one_letter_code
_entity_poly.pdbx_strand_id
1 'polypeptide(L)'
;MSANVVTSVIRSYTVDTAFISGEPMGDYYETAIRKGEHSWSVVNNSWTELPGALDVHNEWVKTILLNPDDVVDTMLAKHDVYSCDD
;
A
#
# COMPACT_ATOMS: atom_id res chain seq x y z
N MET A 1 3.36 -15.28 -6.17
CA MET A 1 3.86 -15.36 -4.77
C MET A 1 4.11 -13.95 -4.26
N SER A 2 3.83 -13.72 -2.99
CA SER A 2 4.10 -12.42 -2.37
C SER A 2 4.77 -12.61 -1.03
N ALA A 3 5.60 -11.64 -0.66
CA ALA A 3 6.29 -11.64 0.63
C ALA A 3 6.20 -10.24 1.22
N ASN A 4 5.74 -10.14 2.45
CA ASN A 4 5.68 -8.86 3.13
C ASN A 4 7.08 -8.30 3.34
N VAL A 5 7.25 -7.02 3.04
CA VAL A 5 8.51 -6.31 3.22
C VAL A 5 8.44 -5.44 4.47
N VAL A 6 7.41 -4.59 4.55
CA VAL A 6 7.25 -3.68 5.68
C VAL A 6 5.76 -3.35 5.86
N THR A 7 5.33 -3.28 7.10
CA THR A 7 3.97 -2.93 7.49
C THR A 7 4.03 -1.83 8.53
N SER A 8 3.25 -0.78 8.33
CA SER A 8 3.13 0.33 9.28
C SER A 8 1.66 0.53 9.62
N VAL A 9 1.36 0.72 10.89
CA VAL A 9 0.01 0.97 11.35
C VAL A 9 -0.05 2.39 11.90
N ILE A 10 -0.93 3.22 11.34
CA ILE A 10 -1.11 4.61 11.75
C ILE A 10 -2.60 4.83 12.00
N ARG A 11 -2.99 5.03 13.24
CA ARG A 11 -4.40 5.13 13.65
C ARG A 11 -5.14 3.85 13.22
N SER A 12 -6.18 3.97 12.41
CA SER A 12 -6.92 2.81 11.90
C SER A 12 -6.42 2.33 10.52
N TYR A 13 -5.34 2.94 10.00
CA TYR A 13 -4.82 2.59 8.68
C TYR A 13 -3.63 1.66 8.79
N THR A 14 -3.57 0.70 7.87
CA THR A 14 -2.42 -0.18 7.69
C THR A 14 -1.82 0.08 6.32
N VAL A 15 -0.54 0.45 6.29
CA VAL A 15 0.22 0.60 5.05
C VAL A 15 1.11 -0.62 4.92
N ASP A 16 1.00 -1.33 3.82
CA ASP A 16 1.72 -2.56 3.59
C ASP A 16 2.45 -2.52 2.26
N THR A 17 3.74 -2.83 2.27
CA THR A 17 4.52 -2.98 1.06
C THR A 17 5.00 -4.42 0.98
N ALA A 18 4.71 -5.05 -0.15
CA ALA A 18 5.04 -6.44 -0.40
C ALA A 18 5.83 -6.59 -1.69
N PHE A 19 6.68 -7.60 -1.74
CA PHE A 19 7.36 -8.01 -2.95
C PHE A 19 6.50 -9.05 -3.65
N ILE A 20 6.11 -8.75 -4.88
CA ILE A 20 5.28 -9.64 -5.70
C ILE A 20 6.16 -10.22 -6.78
N SER A 21 6.16 -11.52 -6.91
CA SER A 21 6.94 -12.20 -7.94
C SER A 21 6.09 -13.23 -8.69
N GLY A 22 6.42 -13.46 -9.93
CA GLY A 22 5.77 -14.49 -10.73
C GLY A 22 5.27 -14.01 -12.07
N GLU A 23 4.86 -14.98 -12.88
CA GLU A 23 4.31 -14.74 -14.20
C GLU A 23 2.89 -14.21 -14.12
N PRO A 24 2.46 -13.42 -15.10
CA PRO A 24 3.24 -12.93 -16.24
C PRO A 24 3.92 -11.58 -16.01
N MET A 25 3.66 -10.96 -14.86
CA MET A 25 4.03 -9.58 -14.60
C MET A 25 5.50 -9.37 -14.28
N GLY A 26 6.19 -10.41 -13.79
CA GLY A 26 7.54 -10.27 -13.30
C GLY A 26 7.57 -9.80 -11.85
N ASP A 27 8.70 -9.28 -11.41
CA ASP A 27 8.90 -8.92 -10.02
C ASP A 27 8.69 -7.41 -9.80
N TYR A 28 7.94 -7.07 -8.77
CA TYR A 28 7.70 -5.67 -8.43
C TYR A 28 7.30 -5.55 -6.96
N TYR A 29 7.30 -4.32 -6.47
CA TYR A 29 6.82 -4.01 -5.13
C TYR A 29 5.45 -3.35 -5.20
N GLU A 30 4.54 -3.78 -4.35
CA GLU A 30 3.20 -3.24 -4.28
C GLU A 30 2.99 -2.61 -2.91
N THR A 31 2.51 -1.38 -2.90
CA THR A 31 2.12 -0.71 -1.66
C THR A 31 0.60 -0.59 -1.64
N ALA A 32 -0.01 -1.08 -0.59
CA ALA A 32 -1.46 -1.06 -0.41
C ALA A 32 -1.81 -0.54 0.98
N ILE A 33 -2.97 0.07 1.10
CA ILE A 33 -3.44 0.66 2.35
C ILE A 33 -4.88 0.20 2.58
N ARG A 34 -5.19 -0.15 3.82
CA ARG A 34 -6.58 -0.40 4.21
C ARG A 34 -6.89 0.31 5.52
N LYS A 35 -8.15 0.61 5.71
CA LYS A 35 -8.66 1.17 6.96
C LYS A 35 -9.42 0.08 7.70
N GLY A 36 -8.92 -0.30 8.87
CA GLY A 36 -9.52 -1.39 9.67
C GLY A 36 -9.58 -2.69 8.87
N GLU A 37 -10.75 -3.27 8.77
CA GLU A 37 -10.99 -4.53 8.05
C GLU A 37 -11.53 -4.31 6.62
N HIS A 38 -11.52 -3.08 6.13
CA HIS A 38 -12.00 -2.77 4.78
C HIS A 38 -11.05 -3.33 3.72
N SER A 39 -11.49 -3.32 2.47
CA SER A 39 -10.68 -3.78 1.35
C SER A 39 -9.41 -2.95 1.19
N TRP A 40 -8.37 -3.60 0.66
CA TRP A 40 -7.11 -2.92 0.36
C TRP A 40 -7.25 -2.00 -0.84
N SER A 41 -6.66 -0.82 -0.74
CA SER A 41 -6.49 0.10 -1.87
C SER A 41 -5.04 0.03 -2.30
N VAL A 42 -4.79 -0.37 -3.53
CA VAL A 42 -3.42 -0.42 -4.07
C VAL A 42 -3.05 0.98 -4.52
N VAL A 43 -2.09 1.59 -3.85
CA VAL A 43 -1.71 2.98 -4.09
C VAL A 43 -0.48 3.11 -4.95
N ASN A 44 0.31 2.04 -5.10
CA ASN A 44 1.51 2.08 -5.93
C ASN A 44 2.00 0.69 -6.31
N ASN A 45 2.47 0.56 -7.54
CA ASN A 45 3.23 -0.60 -8.01
C ASN A 45 4.57 -0.06 -8.47
N SER A 46 5.65 -0.56 -7.89
CA SER A 46 6.99 -0.07 -8.18
C SER A 46 7.86 -1.19 -8.74
N TRP A 47 8.42 -0.94 -9.91
CA TRP A 47 9.33 -1.85 -10.59
C TRP A 47 10.79 -1.52 -10.30
N THR A 48 11.01 -0.57 -9.38
CA THR A 48 12.33 -0.13 -8.97
C THR A 48 12.88 -1.03 -7.86
N GLU A 49 14.10 -0.73 -7.42
CA GLU A 49 14.72 -1.46 -6.34
C GLU A 49 14.09 -1.14 -4.99
N LEU A 50 14.40 -1.96 -4.00
CA LEU A 50 13.84 -1.86 -2.65
C LEU A 50 13.88 -0.45 -2.04
N PRO A 51 14.97 0.33 -2.13
CA PRO A 51 14.98 1.68 -1.55
C PRO A 51 13.87 2.57 -2.10
N GLY A 52 13.58 2.49 -3.39
CA GLY A 52 12.49 3.25 -4.00
C GLY A 52 11.12 2.85 -3.46
N ALA A 53 10.91 1.55 -3.27
CA ALA A 53 9.66 1.04 -2.70
C ALA A 53 9.48 1.49 -1.25
N LEU A 54 10.54 1.50 -0.47
CA LEU A 54 10.51 1.98 0.91
C LEU A 54 10.22 3.48 0.98
N ASP A 55 10.75 4.26 0.04
CA ASP A 55 10.45 5.70 -0.04
C ASP A 55 8.96 5.93 -0.27
N VAL A 56 8.34 5.16 -1.16
CA VAL A 56 6.90 5.25 -1.41
C VAL A 56 6.11 4.87 -0.16
N HIS A 57 6.48 3.80 0.51
CA HIS A 57 5.86 3.38 1.76
C HIS A 57 5.90 4.50 2.80
N ASN A 58 7.08 5.08 3.00
CA ASN A 58 7.29 6.13 4.00
C ASN A 58 6.54 7.42 3.64
N GLU A 59 6.43 7.76 2.36
CA GLU A 59 5.65 8.92 1.93
C GLU A 59 4.17 8.75 2.26
N TRP A 60 3.62 7.54 2.09
CA TRP A 60 2.24 7.28 2.46
C TRP A 60 2.02 7.33 3.98
N VAL A 61 2.96 6.77 4.75
CA VAL A 61 2.91 6.88 6.22
C VAL A 61 2.87 8.35 6.63
N LYS A 62 3.75 9.16 6.05
CA LYS A 62 3.81 10.60 6.33
C LYS A 62 2.51 11.30 5.94
N THR A 63 1.96 10.95 4.79
CA THR A 63 0.71 11.52 4.30
C THR A 63 -0.44 11.24 5.27
N ILE A 64 -0.52 10.02 5.79
CA ILE A 64 -1.56 9.66 6.76
C ILE A 64 -1.34 10.41 8.08
N LEU A 65 -0.09 10.53 8.53
CA LEU A 65 0.22 11.25 9.77
C LEU A 65 -0.13 12.73 9.69
N LEU A 66 0.00 13.33 8.51
CA LEU A 66 -0.19 14.77 8.33
C LEU A 66 -1.62 15.17 7.91
N ASN A 67 -2.50 14.22 7.70
CA ASN A 67 -3.86 14.49 7.23
C ASN A 67 -4.90 13.82 8.12
N PRO A 68 -6.09 14.42 8.26
CA PRO A 68 -7.19 13.76 8.97
C PRO A 68 -7.78 12.61 8.17
N ASP A 69 -8.51 11.74 8.85
CA ASP A 69 -9.03 10.52 8.25
C ASP A 69 -9.91 10.77 7.02
N ASP A 70 -10.76 11.79 7.05
CA ASP A 70 -11.64 12.08 5.92
C ASP A 70 -10.85 12.46 4.67
N VAL A 71 -9.72 13.15 4.82
CA VAL A 71 -8.84 13.48 3.70
C VAL A 71 -8.16 12.23 3.18
N VAL A 72 -7.65 11.38 4.08
CA VAL A 72 -7.01 10.13 3.70
C VAL A 72 -8.02 9.22 2.99
N ASP A 73 -9.23 9.10 3.51
CA ASP A 73 -10.27 8.29 2.88
C ASP A 73 -10.58 8.76 1.46
N THR A 74 -10.61 10.07 1.24
CA THR A 74 -10.82 10.65 -0.09
C THR A 74 -9.68 10.32 -1.04
N MET A 75 -8.44 10.37 -0.54
CA MET A 75 -7.28 9.99 -1.35
C MET A 75 -7.34 8.52 -1.76
N LEU A 76 -7.67 7.63 -0.81
CA LEU A 76 -7.72 6.20 -1.07
C LEU A 76 -8.85 5.83 -2.04
N ALA A 77 -9.94 6.57 -2.03
CA ALA A 77 -11.07 6.31 -2.92
C ALA A 77 -10.72 6.50 -4.40
N LYS A 78 -9.61 7.15 -4.70
CA LYS A 78 -9.14 7.36 -6.08
C LYS A 78 -8.29 6.22 -6.60
N HIS A 79 -7.98 5.24 -5.78
CA HIS A 79 -7.12 4.11 -6.14
C HIS A 79 -7.94 2.83 -6.31
N ASP A 80 -7.34 1.86 -7.01
CA ASP A 80 -7.97 0.56 -7.21
C ASP A 80 -8.14 -0.16 -5.88
N VAL A 81 -9.28 -0.80 -5.71
CA VAL A 81 -9.61 -1.54 -4.51
C VAL A 81 -9.63 -3.03 -4.82
N TYR A 82 -8.88 -3.81 -4.06
CA TYR A 82 -8.89 -5.25 -4.17
C TYR A 82 -9.75 -5.86 -3.06
N SER A 83 -10.51 -6.87 -3.45
CA SER A 83 -11.23 -7.68 -2.49
C SER A 83 -10.27 -8.74 -1.92
N CYS A 84 -10.31 -8.93 -0.61
CA CYS A 84 -9.44 -9.89 0.07
C CYS A 84 -9.77 -11.34 -0.23
N ASP A 85 -10.92 -11.60 -0.80
CA ASP A 85 -11.38 -12.94 -1.11
C ASP A 85 -11.15 -13.38 -2.56
N ASP A 86 -10.44 -12.62 -3.30
CA ASP A 86 -10.13 -12.94 -4.70
C ASP A 86 -9.11 -14.06 -4.85
#